data_b7c4e1ff45210b818943281335f3047c
#
_entry.id   b7c4e1ff45210b818943281335f3047c
#
_cell.length_a   1.000
_cell.length_b   1.000
_cell.length_c   1.000
_cell.angle_alpha   90.00
_cell.angle_beta   90.00
_cell.angle_gamma   90.00
#
_symmetry.space_group_name_H-M   'P 1'
#
loop_
_entity.id
_entity.type
_entity.pdbx_description
1 polymer ?
#
loop_
_entity_poly.entity_id
_entity_poly.type
_entity_poly.pdbx_seq_one_letter_code
_entity_poly.pdbx_strand_id
1 'polypeptide(L)'
;VRTYDIDPQIAMEQVTAWFNELEPQLVIGESLGSLHAIRLGGVPHIFVSPAVGAARWMSIASYIPGAAAFMRNVFKPRPGSRQSLDFTHEILSHYRGMRERVLSCSPSHGSKDYFFAFFGTVDTYRRWGVVNIRSWARHFGKDSFQIYKGTHYMEEEYLYSMLIPKVLEVLGVSRQMKCRP
;
A
#
# COMPACT_ATOMS: atom_id res chain seq x y z
N VAL A 1 11.57 8.28 11.92
CA VAL A 1 10.27 7.79 11.44
C VAL A 1 9.35 8.98 11.23
N ARG A 2 8.78 9.11 10.04
CA ARG A 2 7.82 10.15 9.65
C ARG A 2 6.43 9.52 9.53
N THR A 3 5.38 10.30 9.77
CA THR A 3 3.98 9.84 9.69
C THR A 3 3.22 10.76 8.74
N TYR A 4 2.60 10.19 7.70
CA TYR A 4 1.76 10.95 6.78
C TYR A 4 0.35 11.15 7.35
N ASP A 5 -0.35 12.15 6.84
CA ASP A 5 -1.70 12.51 7.24
C ASP A 5 -2.73 11.47 6.78
N ILE A 6 -3.90 11.40 7.44
CA ILE A 6 -5.00 10.56 6.98
C ILE A 6 -5.74 11.19 5.78
N ASP A 7 -5.65 12.50 5.60
CA ASP A 7 -6.14 13.16 4.40
C ASP A 7 -5.27 12.75 3.20
N PRO A 8 -5.85 12.12 2.16
CA PRO A 8 -5.08 11.59 1.04
C PRO A 8 -4.44 12.67 0.16
N GLN A 9 -4.88 13.93 0.25
CA GLN A 9 -4.27 15.05 -0.47
C GLN A 9 -2.99 15.48 0.27
N ILE A 10 -3.11 15.78 1.56
CA ILE A 10 -1.97 16.15 2.41
C ILE A 10 -0.95 15.01 2.46
N ALA A 11 -1.42 13.77 2.63
CA ALA A 11 -0.56 12.59 2.63
C ALA A 11 0.27 12.47 1.34
N MET A 12 -0.35 12.73 0.19
CA MET A 12 0.36 12.64 -1.09
C MET A 12 1.44 13.70 -1.24
N GLU A 13 1.16 14.94 -0.80
CA GLU A 13 2.15 16.01 -0.79
C GLU A 13 3.35 15.65 0.12
N GLN A 14 3.07 15.19 1.34
CA GLN A 14 4.08 14.77 2.30
C GLN A 14 4.94 13.62 1.76
N VAL A 15 4.30 12.57 1.25
CA VAL A 15 5.01 11.38 0.75
C VAL A 15 5.82 11.72 -0.50
N THR A 16 5.32 12.59 -1.39
CA THR A 16 6.07 13.06 -2.56
C THR A 16 7.28 13.89 -2.15
N ALA A 17 7.13 14.77 -1.17
CA ALA A 17 8.26 15.56 -0.66
C ALA A 17 9.35 14.64 -0.07
N TRP A 18 8.97 13.64 0.71
CA TRP A 18 9.93 12.67 1.26
C TRP A 18 10.57 11.79 0.18
N PHE A 19 9.80 11.39 -0.82
CA PHE A 19 10.30 10.61 -1.94
C PHE A 19 11.41 11.39 -2.69
N ASN A 20 11.16 12.68 -2.97
CA ASN A 20 12.13 13.54 -3.63
C ASN A 20 13.38 13.84 -2.77
N GLU A 21 13.18 13.99 -1.43
CA GLU A 21 14.29 14.21 -0.49
C GLU A 21 15.19 12.96 -0.34
N LEU A 22 14.58 11.77 -0.31
CA LEU A 22 15.28 10.53 -0.02
C LEU A 22 15.86 9.83 -1.26
N GLU A 23 15.36 10.17 -2.44
CA GLU A 23 15.73 9.55 -3.73
C GLU A 23 15.85 8.01 -3.65
N PRO A 24 14.78 7.31 -3.20
CA PRO A 24 14.86 5.88 -2.92
C PRO A 24 15.07 5.07 -4.19
N GLN A 25 15.78 3.95 -4.08
CA GLN A 25 15.94 2.99 -5.17
C GLN A 25 14.75 2.04 -5.31
N LEU A 26 13.90 1.94 -4.30
CA LEU A 26 12.72 1.09 -4.24
C LEU A 26 11.74 1.64 -3.20
N VAL A 27 10.44 1.51 -3.45
CA VAL A 27 9.38 1.86 -2.51
C VAL A 27 8.67 0.59 -2.04
N ILE A 28 8.44 0.48 -0.73
CA ILE A 28 7.59 -0.56 -0.17
C ILE A 28 6.33 0.10 0.39
N GLY A 29 5.16 -0.30 -0.12
CA GLY A 29 3.86 0.16 0.33
C GLY A 29 3.10 -0.94 1.07
N GLU A 30 2.67 -0.68 2.31
CA GLU A 30 1.86 -1.62 3.07
C GLU A 30 0.46 -1.05 3.30
N SER A 31 -0.55 -1.92 3.20
CA SER A 31 -1.93 -1.61 3.54
C SER A 31 -2.42 -0.30 2.90
N LEU A 32 -2.90 0.65 3.71
CA LEU A 32 -3.38 1.95 3.25
C LEU A 32 -2.27 2.80 2.59
N GLY A 33 -1.03 2.68 3.06
CA GLY A 33 0.14 3.36 2.48
C GLY A 33 0.36 3.04 1.00
N SER A 34 -0.12 1.88 0.54
CA SER A 34 -0.07 1.50 -0.87
C SER A 34 -0.82 2.46 -1.79
N LEU A 35 -1.85 3.16 -1.31
CA LEU A 35 -2.60 4.14 -2.09
C LEU A 35 -1.76 5.35 -2.50
N HIS A 36 -0.78 5.69 -1.69
CA HIS A 36 0.16 6.78 -1.96
C HIS A 36 1.38 6.28 -2.71
N ALA A 37 1.96 5.16 -2.24
CA ALA A 37 3.14 4.56 -2.85
C ALA A 37 2.97 4.27 -4.35
N ILE A 38 1.82 3.71 -4.76
CA ILE A 38 1.54 3.36 -6.17
C ILE A 38 1.51 4.57 -7.12
N ARG A 39 1.40 5.78 -6.60
CA ARG A 39 1.35 7.03 -7.36
C ARG A 39 2.72 7.71 -7.51
N LEU A 40 3.73 7.18 -6.83
CA LEU A 40 5.12 7.59 -7.02
C LEU A 40 5.66 6.86 -8.25
N GLY A 41 6.48 7.53 -9.06
CA GLY A 41 7.02 6.97 -10.29
C GLY A 41 8.55 6.92 -10.30
N GLY A 42 9.11 6.20 -11.28
CA GLY A 42 10.54 6.21 -11.57
C GLY A 42 11.38 5.20 -10.78
N VAL A 43 10.77 4.40 -9.90
CA VAL A 43 11.44 3.34 -9.14
C VAL A 43 10.55 2.10 -9.02
N PRO A 44 11.13 0.92 -8.76
CA PRO A 44 10.34 -0.29 -8.45
C PRO A 44 9.52 -0.14 -7.17
N HIS A 45 8.37 -0.84 -7.14
CA HIS A 45 7.50 -0.87 -5.97
C HIS A 45 7.17 -2.30 -5.57
N ILE A 46 7.23 -2.57 -4.27
CA ILE A 46 6.73 -3.82 -3.68
C ILE A 46 5.63 -3.47 -2.69
N PHE A 47 4.54 -4.21 -2.73
CA PHE A 47 3.37 -3.96 -1.89
C PHE A 47 3.10 -5.15 -0.98
N VAL A 48 2.68 -4.89 0.26
CA VAL A 48 2.20 -5.89 1.20
C VAL A 48 0.75 -5.60 1.51
N SER A 49 -0.13 -6.55 1.22
CA SER A 49 -1.58 -6.43 1.42
C SER A 49 -2.16 -5.08 0.96
N PRO A 50 -1.90 -4.64 -0.30
CA PRO A 50 -2.31 -3.31 -0.76
C PRO A 50 -3.81 -3.11 -0.63
N ALA A 51 -4.20 -2.13 0.20
CA ALA A 51 -5.59 -1.83 0.55
C ALA A 51 -6.28 -0.93 -0.49
N VAL A 52 -6.14 -1.25 -1.77
CA VAL A 52 -6.66 -0.43 -2.89
C VAL A 52 -8.18 -0.23 -2.81
N GLY A 53 -8.90 -1.21 -2.25
CA GLY A 53 -10.34 -1.11 -2.02
C GLY A 53 -10.75 -0.16 -0.91
N ALA A 54 -9.84 0.21 0.00
CA ALA A 54 -10.13 1.13 1.10
C ALA A 54 -10.63 2.48 0.59
N ALA A 55 -10.02 3.02 -0.47
CA ALA A 55 -10.44 4.28 -1.08
C ALA A 55 -11.91 4.26 -1.53
N ARG A 56 -12.42 3.11 -2.02
CA ARG A 56 -13.84 2.97 -2.37
C ARG A 56 -14.74 3.06 -1.15
N TRP A 57 -14.38 2.37 -0.06
CA TRP A 57 -15.18 2.40 1.17
C TRP A 57 -15.19 3.78 1.81
N MET A 58 -14.07 4.47 1.84
CA MET A 58 -13.96 5.85 2.33
C MET A 58 -14.78 6.81 1.44
N SER A 59 -14.72 6.64 0.11
CA SER A 59 -15.55 7.37 -0.83
C SER A 59 -17.05 7.16 -0.57
N ILE A 60 -17.50 5.90 -0.38
CA ILE A 60 -18.91 5.61 -0.04
C ILE A 60 -19.27 6.24 1.30
N ALA A 61 -18.43 6.11 2.32
CA ALA A 61 -18.66 6.69 3.63
C ALA A 61 -18.83 8.23 3.58
N SER A 62 -18.18 8.90 2.61
CA SER A 62 -18.32 10.34 2.43
C SER A 62 -19.73 10.81 2.00
N TYR A 63 -20.60 9.90 1.60
CA TYR A 63 -22.01 10.21 1.28
C TYR A 63 -22.98 9.88 2.43
N ILE A 64 -22.48 9.29 3.52
CA ILE A 64 -23.31 8.81 4.63
C ILE A 64 -23.19 9.77 5.81
N PRO A 65 -24.27 10.45 6.22
CA PRO A 65 -24.24 11.29 7.42
C PRO A 65 -23.81 10.49 8.64
N GLY A 66 -22.89 11.05 9.44
CA GLY A 66 -22.37 10.40 10.65
C GLY A 66 -21.27 9.35 10.43
N ALA A 67 -20.97 8.95 9.21
CA ALA A 67 -19.96 7.93 8.91
C ALA A 67 -18.56 8.33 9.42
N ALA A 68 -18.19 9.61 9.32
CA ALA A 68 -16.91 10.09 9.84
C ALA A 68 -16.81 9.91 11.36
N ALA A 69 -17.85 10.24 12.12
CA ALA A 69 -17.90 10.04 13.56
C ALA A 69 -17.85 8.55 13.94
N PHE A 70 -18.55 7.69 13.20
CA PHE A 70 -18.46 6.24 13.35
C PHE A 70 -17.04 5.74 13.11
N MET A 71 -16.39 6.15 12.03
CA MET A 71 -15.03 5.74 11.72
C MET A 71 -14.01 6.17 12.77
N ARG A 72 -14.10 7.39 13.31
CA ARG A 72 -13.26 7.83 14.44
C ARG A 72 -13.40 6.94 15.67
N ASN A 73 -14.62 6.46 15.94
CA ASN A 73 -14.87 5.56 17.07
C ASN A 73 -14.34 4.15 16.85
N VAL A 74 -14.40 3.63 15.60
CA VAL A 74 -13.94 2.27 15.24
C VAL A 74 -12.44 2.22 15.10
N PHE A 75 -11.86 3.20 14.42
CA PHE A 75 -10.42 3.27 14.10
C PHE A 75 -9.68 4.17 15.09
N LYS A 76 -9.85 3.92 16.38
CA LYS A 76 -9.09 4.65 17.40
C LYS A 76 -7.60 4.38 17.27
N PRO A 77 -6.75 5.43 17.36
CA PRO A 77 -5.31 5.25 17.41
C PRO A 77 -4.94 4.31 18.56
N ARG A 78 -4.08 3.34 18.30
CA ARG A 78 -3.54 2.47 19.35
C ARG A 78 -2.52 3.26 20.19
N PRO A 79 -2.30 2.90 21.47
CA PRO A 79 -1.20 3.44 22.25
C PRO A 79 0.12 3.33 21.47
N GLY A 80 0.85 4.42 21.33
CA GLY A 80 2.07 4.48 20.52
C GLY A 80 1.86 4.71 19.01
N SER A 81 0.63 4.75 18.53
CA SER A 81 0.34 5.17 17.15
C SER A 81 0.69 6.64 16.97
N ARG A 82 1.43 6.94 15.89
CA ARG A 82 1.80 8.32 15.53
C ARG A 82 0.82 8.96 14.56
N GLN A 83 0.00 8.15 13.89
CA GLN A 83 -0.95 8.63 12.90
C GLN A 83 -2.26 9.02 13.58
N SER A 84 -2.69 10.26 13.39
CA SER A 84 -4.05 10.68 13.70
C SER A 84 -5.01 10.03 12.71
N LEU A 85 -6.07 9.39 13.21
CA LEU A 85 -7.16 8.83 12.39
C LEU A 85 -8.42 9.70 12.57
N ASP A 86 -8.24 11.01 12.53
CA ASP A 86 -9.31 11.98 12.71
C ASP A 86 -10.13 12.20 11.43
N PHE A 87 -10.94 11.19 11.11
CA PHE A 87 -11.79 11.23 9.93
C PHE A 87 -12.84 12.34 10.05
N THR A 88 -12.84 13.25 9.09
CA THR A 88 -13.91 14.22 8.86
C THR A 88 -14.68 13.88 7.58
N HIS A 89 -15.86 14.50 7.39
CA HIS A 89 -16.59 14.34 6.12
C HIS A 89 -15.78 14.85 4.94
N GLU A 90 -15.05 15.93 5.11
CA GLU A 90 -14.16 16.52 4.11
C GLU A 90 -13.06 15.53 3.72
N ILE A 91 -12.30 15.00 4.69
CA ILE A 91 -11.25 14.00 4.46
C ILE A 91 -11.81 12.78 3.72
N LEU A 92 -12.98 12.27 4.11
CA LEU A 92 -13.61 11.16 3.40
C LEU A 92 -13.96 11.53 1.96
N SER A 93 -14.34 12.79 1.69
CA SER A 93 -14.64 13.26 0.34
C SER A 93 -13.39 13.29 -0.56
N HIS A 94 -12.20 13.53 -0.02
CA HIS A 94 -10.94 13.51 -0.75
C HIS A 94 -10.55 12.11 -1.27
N TYR A 95 -11.14 11.04 -0.72
CA TYR A 95 -10.98 9.68 -1.26
C TYR A 95 -11.83 9.41 -2.52
N ARG A 96 -12.75 10.34 -2.91
CA ARG A 96 -13.55 10.17 -4.13
C ARG A 96 -12.66 10.12 -5.37
N GLY A 97 -12.88 9.14 -6.24
CA GLY A 97 -12.07 8.91 -7.44
C GLY A 97 -10.63 8.45 -7.16
N MET A 98 -10.21 8.29 -5.91
CA MET A 98 -8.84 7.88 -5.59
C MET A 98 -8.56 6.44 -6.05
N ARG A 99 -9.53 5.54 -5.89
CA ARG A 99 -9.38 4.15 -6.35
C ARG A 99 -9.08 4.07 -7.84
N GLU A 100 -9.81 4.82 -8.64
CA GLU A 100 -9.66 4.87 -10.09
C GLU A 100 -8.29 5.46 -10.46
N ARG A 101 -7.87 6.53 -9.81
CA ARG A 101 -6.54 7.12 -9.99
C ARG A 101 -5.42 6.13 -9.65
N VAL A 102 -5.54 5.41 -8.54
CA VAL A 102 -4.56 4.39 -8.12
C VAL A 102 -4.48 3.24 -9.11
N LEU A 103 -5.63 2.72 -9.57
CA LEU A 103 -5.69 1.61 -10.51
C LEU A 103 -5.31 2.01 -11.95
N SER A 104 -5.35 3.29 -12.29
CA SER A 104 -4.86 3.79 -13.57
C SER A 104 -3.34 3.98 -13.60
N CYS A 105 -2.67 3.97 -12.46
CA CYS A 105 -1.21 3.97 -12.41
C CYS A 105 -0.72 2.60 -12.91
N SER A 106 -0.17 2.58 -14.09
CA SER A 106 0.47 1.37 -14.65
C SER A 106 1.97 1.58 -14.73
N PRO A 107 2.78 0.55 -14.46
CA PRO A 107 4.19 0.61 -14.79
C PRO A 107 4.31 0.94 -16.29
N SER A 108 4.98 2.03 -16.62
CA SER A 108 5.19 2.41 -18.02
C SER A 108 6.09 1.37 -18.69
N HIS A 109 5.69 0.83 -19.85
CA HIS A 109 6.54 -0.05 -20.64
C HIS A 109 7.88 0.63 -20.93
N GLY A 110 8.98 0.04 -20.44
CA GLY A 110 10.33 0.59 -20.59
C GLY A 110 10.76 1.54 -19.48
N SER A 111 9.91 1.85 -18.49
CA SER A 111 10.30 2.59 -17.29
C SER A 111 10.88 1.66 -16.23
N LYS A 112 11.58 2.24 -15.23
CA LYS A 112 12.04 1.51 -14.04
C LYS A 112 10.87 1.12 -13.11
N ASP A 113 9.65 1.51 -13.43
CA ASP A 113 8.47 1.17 -12.65
C ASP A 113 8.21 -0.34 -12.73
N TYR A 114 8.12 -0.95 -11.58
CA TYR A 114 7.82 -2.36 -11.41
C TYR A 114 6.90 -2.50 -10.22
N PHE A 115 5.75 -3.13 -10.40
CA PHE A 115 4.78 -3.32 -9.33
C PHE A 115 4.65 -4.80 -9.00
N PHE A 116 4.92 -5.16 -7.74
CA PHE A 116 4.75 -6.51 -7.25
C PHE A 116 4.08 -6.49 -5.87
N ALA A 117 3.14 -7.41 -5.62
CA ALA A 117 2.40 -7.45 -4.36
C ALA A 117 2.45 -8.81 -3.67
N PHE A 118 2.46 -8.81 -2.35
CA PHE A 118 2.26 -9.97 -1.50
C PHE A 118 0.89 -9.93 -0.85
N PHE A 119 0.16 -11.07 -0.84
CA PHE A 119 -1.17 -11.18 -0.24
C PHE A 119 -1.25 -12.34 0.73
N GLY A 120 -1.64 -12.07 1.98
CA GLY A 120 -1.91 -13.11 2.97
C GLY A 120 -3.23 -13.86 2.70
N THR A 121 -3.24 -15.19 2.88
CA THR A 121 -4.45 -16.02 2.69
C THR A 121 -5.50 -15.79 3.77
N VAL A 122 -5.08 -15.47 5.00
CA VAL A 122 -5.95 -15.24 6.17
C VAL A 122 -6.15 -13.75 6.49
N ASP A 123 -5.87 -12.89 5.52
CA ASP A 123 -6.11 -11.45 5.63
C ASP A 123 -7.62 -11.17 5.74
N THR A 124 -8.04 -10.66 6.91
CA THR A 124 -9.45 -10.38 7.22
C THR A 124 -10.04 -9.25 6.37
N TYR A 125 -9.22 -8.31 5.91
CA TYR A 125 -9.67 -7.19 5.06
C TYR A 125 -10.06 -7.62 3.63
N ARG A 126 -9.71 -8.85 3.23
CA ARG A 126 -10.16 -9.43 1.95
C ARG A 126 -11.67 -9.66 1.92
N ARG A 127 -12.28 -10.00 3.06
CA ARG A 127 -13.75 -10.20 3.16
C ARG A 127 -14.53 -8.95 2.76
N TRP A 128 -14.01 -7.79 3.07
CA TRP A 128 -14.63 -6.51 2.77
C TRP A 128 -14.20 -5.92 1.42
N GLY A 129 -13.36 -6.64 0.68
CA GLY A 129 -12.82 -6.16 -0.59
C GLY A 129 -11.87 -4.96 -0.47
N VAL A 130 -11.41 -4.65 0.76
CA VAL A 130 -10.37 -3.64 1.03
C VAL A 130 -9.07 -4.07 0.39
N VAL A 131 -8.67 -5.33 0.62
CA VAL A 131 -7.59 -6.01 -0.09
C VAL A 131 -8.22 -6.93 -1.14
N ASN A 132 -7.89 -6.73 -2.42
CA ASN A 132 -8.57 -7.41 -3.52
C ASN A 132 -7.60 -7.91 -4.59
N ILE A 133 -7.22 -9.19 -4.48
CA ILE A 133 -6.28 -9.85 -5.40
C ILE A 133 -6.81 -9.86 -6.84
N ARG A 134 -8.12 -10.08 -7.06
CA ARG A 134 -8.70 -10.10 -8.41
C ARG A 134 -8.62 -8.72 -9.07
N SER A 135 -8.86 -7.65 -8.31
CA SER A 135 -8.69 -6.29 -8.81
C SER A 135 -7.23 -6.00 -9.15
N TRP A 136 -6.31 -6.40 -8.28
CA TRP A 136 -4.87 -6.28 -8.53
C TRP A 136 -4.44 -7.00 -9.80
N ALA A 137 -4.74 -8.29 -9.91
CA ALA A 137 -4.38 -9.12 -11.07
C ALA A 137 -4.94 -8.58 -12.40
N ARG A 138 -6.13 -7.97 -12.37
CA ARG A 138 -6.76 -7.38 -13.56
C ARG A 138 -6.02 -6.14 -14.06
N HIS A 139 -5.49 -5.32 -13.15
CA HIS A 139 -4.88 -4.03 -13.49
C HIS A 139 -3.36 -4.13 -13.67
N PHE A 140 -2.69 -4.98 -12.89
CA PHE A 140 -1.23 -5.07 -12.87
C PHE A 140 -0.67 -6.40 -13.40
N GLY A 141 -1.55 -7.33 -13.79
CA GLY A 141 -1.16 -8.63 -14.35
C GLY A 141 -1.17 -9.76 -13.33
N LYS A 142 -1.28 -11.00 -13.83
CA LYS A 142 -1.34 -12.20 -13.00
C LYS A 142 0.01 -12.56 -12.37
N ASP A 143 1.11 -12.15 -13.00
CA ASP A 143 2.47 -12.43 -12.55
C ASP A 143 3.03 -11.33 -11.63
N SER A 144 2.20 -10.30 -11.32
CA SER A 144 2.58 -9.16 -10.49
C SER A 144 2.33 -9.39 -8.99
N PHE A 145 2.06 -10.61 -8.55
CA PHE A 145 1.83 -10.87 -7.14
C PHE A 145 2.16 -12.31 -6.73
N GLN A 146 2.33 -12.49 -5.42
CA GLN A 146 2.48 -13.79 -4.77
C GLN A 146 1.55 -13.87 -3.55
N ILE A 147 1.03 -15.08 -3.29
CA ILE A 147 0.17 -15.35 -2.14
C ILE A 147 0.97 -16.15 -1.13
N TYR A 148 0.83 -15.82 0.16
CA TYR A 148 1.48 -16.55 1.26
C TYR A 148 0.45 -16.90 2.36
N LYS A 149 0.78 -17.87 3.20
CA LYS A 149 -0.09 -18.33 4.30
C LYS A 149 0.07 -17.42 5.52
N GLY A 150 -0.38 -16.17 5.43
CA GLY A 150 -0.25 -15.19 6.50
C GLY A 150 -1.43 -14.23 6.57
N THR A 151 -1.33 -13.27 7.49
CA THR A 151 -2.35 -12.27 7.79
C THR A 151 -2.25 -11.01 6.92
N HIS A 152 -2.85 -9.92 7.36
CA HIS A 152 -2.75 -8.62 6.70
C HIS A 152 -1.35 -8.00 6.80
N TYR A 153 -0.70 -8.20 7.93
CA TYR A 153 0.66 -7.76 8.17
C TYR A 153 1.60 -8.93 7.90
N MET A 154 2.66 -8.69 7.15
CA MET A 154 3.61 -9.75 6.84
C MET A 154 4.38 -10.14 8.10
N GLU A 155 4.21 -11.38 8.52
CA GLU A 155 4.90 -11.95 9.66
C GLU A 155 6.41 -12.08 9.36
N GLU A 156 7.24 -12.06 10.42
CA GLU A 156 8.69 -12.03 10.31
C GLU A 156 9.26 -13.17 9.46
N GLU A 157 8.67 -14.36 9.54
CA GLU A 157 9.03 -15.51 8.71
C GLU A 157 8.96 -15.20 7.21
N TYR A 158 7.88 -14.55 6.76
CA TYR A 158 7.68 -14.20 5.35
C TYR A 158 8.46 -12.95 4.95
N LEU A 159 8.76 -12.08 5.89
CA LEU A 159 9.66 -10.95 5.66
C LEU A 159 11.04 -11.46 5.18
N TYR A 160 11.61 -12.44 5.88
CA TYR A 160 12.92 -13.00 5.53
C TYR A 160 12.88 -13.99 4.36
N SER A 161 11.83 -14.78 4.24
CA SER A 161 11.75 -15.82 3.21
C SER A 161 11.20 -15.34 1.86
N MET A 162 10.47 -14.21 1.83
CA MET A 162 9.79 -13.74 0.63
C MET A 162 10.10 -12.26 0.30
N LEU A 163 9.85 -11.33 1.23
CA LEU A 163 9.98 -9.90 0.93
C LEU A 163 11.43 -9.51 0.68
N ILE A 164 12.36 -9.84 1.58
CA ILE A 164 13.77 -9.50 1.41
C ILE A 164 14.37 -10.12 0.14
N PRO A 165 14.16 -11.42 -0.17
CA PRO A 165 14.60 -11.99 -1.44
C PRO A 165 14.05 -11.25 -2.66
N LYS A 166 12.78 -10.84 -2.65
CA LYS A 166 12.18 -10.08 -3.74
C LYS A 166 12.78 -8.67 -3.87
N VAL A 167 13.04 -8.00 -2.76
CA VAL A 167 13.76 -6.71 -2.75
C VAL A 167 15.13 -6.84 -3.41
N LEU A 168 15.91 -7.85 -3.03
CA LEU A 168 17.24 -8.10 -3.59
C LEU A 168 17.19 -8.45 -5.09
N GLU A 169 16.19 -9.24 -5.51
CA GLU A 169 15.93 -9.56 -6.92
C GLU A 169 15.66 -8.27 -7.72
N VAL A 170 14.74 -7.44 -7.24
CA VAL A 170 14.32 -6.20 -7.93
C VAL A 170 15.44 -5.18 -8.01
N LEU A 171 16.28 -5.09 -6.98
CA LEU A 171 17.46 -4.20 -6.96
C LEU A 171 18.66 -4.77 -7.73
N GLY A 172 18.55 -5.98 -8.31
CA GLY A 172 19.64 -6.62 -9.06
C GLY A 172 20.81 -7.04 -8.18
N VAL A 173 20.61 -7.13 -6.85
CA VAL A 173 21.61 -7.61 -5.91
C VAL A 173 21.67 -9.13 -5.98
N SER A 174 22.43 -9.67 -6.92
CA SER A 174 22.68 -11.10 -7.03
C SER A 174 23.27 -11.63 -5.72
N ARG A 175 22.66 -12.68 -5.15
CA ARG A 175 23.21 -13.40 -4.00
C ARG A 175 24.59 -13.96 -4.33
N GLN A 176 25.65 -13.20 -4.10
CA GLN A 176 26.97 -13.77 -3.87
C GLN A 176 27.08 -14.26 -2.42
N MET A 177 26.13 -15.05 -1.96
CA MET A 177 26.37 -15.92 -0.81
C MET A 177 27.01 -17.22 -1.33
N LYS A 178 28.25 -17.17 -1.73
CA LYS A 178 29.09 -18.35 -1.68
C LYS A 178 29.27 -18.68 -0.20
N CYS A 179 28.68 -19.81 0.24
CA CYS A 179 29.11 -20.46 1.46
C CYS A 179 30.64 -20.53 1.42
N ARG A 180 31.31 -19.84 2.33
CA ARG A 180 32.70 -20.16 2.63
C ARG A 180 32.70 -21.48 3.36
N PRO A 181 33.54 -22.44 2.94
CA PRO A 181 33.67 -23.73 3.59
C PRO A 181 34.15 -23.62 5.04
#